data_2ec47a286b959e34fdcdd637a37f3a63
#
_entry.id   2ec47a286b959e34fdcdd637a37f3a63
#
_cell.length_a   1.000
_cell.length_b   1.000
_cell.length_c   1.000
_cell.angle_alpha   90.00
_cell.angle_beta   90.00
_cell.angle_gamma   90.00
#
_symmetry.space_group_name_H-M   'P 1'
#
loop_
_entity.id
_entity.type
_entity.pdbx_description
1 polymer ?
#
loop_
_entity_poly.entity_id
_entity_poly.type
_entity_poly.pdbx_seq_one_letter_code
_entity_poly.pdbx_strand_id
1 'polypeptide(L)'
;MIQLRPSVSADVPRQRELWSLAFGDEGAYVDNFYRSYYRPERVLVLEENGVVQAMTAWFDTDLVVSDRERSKAGYLYAVATHPDARGRGFAGQLLEYADTYLNKEQGCQAVTTVPAEESLHRFFGANGFRECFTHDHCKWTGDLKPQPGLSLEPLSPARYGQMREEMLAGIPHIAYPEDALRYQAGCCQASGGGLFLLKMPKPVLLCAEGMGDGTLLVKELLGAEKEELPVILGVLPNFSGWYRTPGNMGHFWMLKWLSDDLAQGWNWTKTAYMGLGFD
;
A
#
# COMPACT_ATOMS: atom_id res chain seq x y z
N MET A 1 -5.65 24.83 -21.58
CA MET A 1 -6.17 23.53 -22.08
C MET A 1 -5.80 22.48 -21.06
N ILE A 2 -6.73 21.60 -20.65
CA ILE A 2 -6.47 20.49 -19.74
C ILE A 2 -6.25 19.24 -20.57
N GLN A 3 -5.23 18.44 -20.22
CA GLN A 3 -4.92 17.14 -20.79
C GLN A 3 -4.70 16.12 -19.68
N LEU A 4 -5.31 14.94 -19.80
CA LEU A 4 -5.13 13.78 -18.95
C LEU A 4 -4.43 12.69 -19.74
N ARG A 5 -3.33 12.16 -19.22
CA ARG A 5 -2.48 11.20 -19.94
C ARG A 5 -1.60 10.39 -19.00
N PRO A 6 -1.05 9.24 -19.45
CA PRO A 6 0.12 8.67 -18.80
C PRO A 6 1.27 9.68 -18.83
N SER A 7 2.16 9.59 -17.84
CA SER A 7 3.32 10.47 -17.75
C SER A 7 4.34 10.18 -18.87
N VAL A 8 5.28 11.08 -19.02
CA VAL A 8 6.52 10.87 -19.81
C VAL A 8 7.73 11.15 -18.92
N SER A 9 8.91 10.70 -19.35
CA SER A 9 10.14 10.90 -18.55
C SER A 9 10.43 12.38 -18.25
N ALA A 10 10.02 13.29 -19.12
CA ALA A 10 10.16 14.73 -18.92
C ALA A 10 9.32 15.28 -17.73
N ASP A 11 8.26 14.57 -17.32
CA ASP A 11 7.41 14.97 -16.20
C ASP A 11 8.05 14.66 -14.82
N VAL A 12 9.06 13.79 -14.76
CA VAL A 12 9.63 13.28 -13.50
C VAL A 12 10.06 14.40 -12.53
N PRO A 13 10.73 15.48 -12.96
CA PRO A 13 11.08 16.55 -12.03
C PRO A 13 9.83 17.19 -11.38
N ARG A 14 8.78 17.41 -12.17
CA ARG A 14 7.53 17.99 -11.65
C ARG A 14 6.74 17.00 -10.78
N GLN A 15 6.75 15.72 -11.10
CA GLN A 15 6.15 14.68 -10.25
C GLN A 15 6.82 14.63 -8.87
N ARG A 16 8.14 14.71 -8.81
CA ARG A 16 8.89 14.75 -7.55
C ARG A 16 8.54 15.99 -6.71
N GLU A 17 8.40 17.15 -7.35
CA GLU A 17 7.96 18.36 -6.69
C GLU A 17 6.55 18.22 -6.10
N LEU A 18 5.59 17.69 -6.88
CA LEU A 18 4.23 17.44 -6.42
C LEU A 18 4.19 16.45 -5.24
N TRP A 19 5.05 15.42 -5.29
CA TRP A 19 5.17 14.44 -4.24
C TRP A 19 5.66 15.08 -2.93
N SER A 20 6.76 15.83 -2.99
CA SER A 20 7.29 16.53 -1.83
C SER A 20 6.30 17.55 -1.25
N LEU A 21 5.60 18.33 -2.11
CA LEU A 21 4.58 19.29 -1.67
C LEU A 21 3.34 18.64 -1.03
N ALA A 22 2.99 17.41 -1.42
CA ALA A 22 1.80 16.73 -0.93
C ALA A 22 2.07 15.91 0.34
N PHE A 23 3.22 15.24 0.43
CA PHE A 23 3.50 14.24 1.45
C PHE A 23 4.70 14.58 2.34
N GLY A 24 5.51 15.57 1.95
CA GLY A 24 6.75 15.90 2.66
C GLY A 24 7.88 14.87 2.49
N ASP A 25 7.65 13.85 1.64
CA ASP A 25 8.65 12.82 1.38
C ASP A 25 9.77 13.35 0.49
N GLU A 26 10.99 13.02 0.84
CA GLU A 26 12.19 13.42 0.10
C GLU A 26 13.24 12.29 0.05
N GLY A 27 14.25 12.51 -0.80
CA GLY A 27 15.47 11.69 -0.81
C GLY A 27 15.23 10.23 -1.11
N ALA A 28 15.75 9.35 -0.25
CA ALA A 28 15.84 7.92 -0.51
C ALA A 28 14.50 7.22 -0.77
N TYR A 29 13.43 7.68 -0.16
CA TYR A 29 12.09 7.09 -0.33
C TYR A 29 11.54 7.35 -1.73
N VAL A 30 11.52 8.62 -2.15
CA VAL A 30 11.07 9.02 -3.49
C VAL A 30 12.01 8.46 -4.57
N ASP A 31 13.34 8.48 -4.32
CA ASP A 31 14.33 7.88 -5.21
C ASP A 31 14.11 6.39 -5.40
N ASN A 32 13.70 5.68 -4.36
CA ASN A 32 13.37 4.26 -4.44
C ASN A 32 12.24 4.01 -5.43
N PHE A 33 11.16 4.80 -5.41
CA PHE A 33 10.05 4.68 -6.37
C PHE A 33 10.55 4.85 -7.81
N TYR A 34 11.24 5.95 -8.10
CA TYR A 34 11.71 6.24 -9.47
C TYR A 34 12.77 5.27 -9.97
N ARG A 35 13.55 4.68 -9.09
CA ARG A 35 14.57 3.69 -9.46
C ARG A 35 14.03 2.27 -9.63
N SER A 36 13.09 1.86 -8.76
CA SER A 36 12.69 0.44 -8.64
C SER A 36 11.34 0.11 -9.28
N TYR A 37 10.43 1.08 -9.33
CA TYR A 37 9.05 0.81 -9.76
C TYR A 37 8.54 1.72 -10.88
N TYR A 38 9.00 2.96 -10.96
CA TYR A 38 8.53 3.91 -11.97
C TYR A 38 8.63 3.38 -13.40
N ARG A 39 7.55 3.57 -14.13
CA ARG A 39 7.45 3.52 -15.59
C ARG A 39 6.47 4.62 -15.99
N PRO A 40 6.64 5.27 -17.17
CA PRO A 40 5.74 6.33 -17.60
C PRO A 40 4.25 5.97 -17.50
N GLU A 41 3.87 4.76 -17.91
CA GLU A 41 2.51 4.25 -17.87
C GLU A 41 1.97 3.96 -16.46
N ARG A 42 2.84 3.91 -15.46
CA ARG A 42 2.47 3.70 -14.04
C ARG A 42 2.25 4.99 -13.25
N VAL A 43 2.32 6.14 -13.93
CA VAL A 43 1.97 7.44 -13.35
C VAL A 43 1.05 8.17 -14.33
N LEU A 44 -0.10 8.58 -13.84
CA LEU A 44 -1.08 9.35 -14.59
C LEU A 44 -1.01 10.81 -14.15
N VAL A 45 -1.13 11.73 -15.10
CA VAL A 45 -1.01 13.15 -14.85
C VAL A 45 -2.18 13.95 -15.44
N LEU A 46 -2.55 15.02 -14.76
CA LEU A 46 -3.36 16.10 -15.27
C LEU A 46 -2.46 17.30 -15.56
N GLU A 47 -2.37 17.65 -16.82
CA GLU A 47 -1.61 18.81 -17.30
C GLU A 47 -2.56 19.95 -17.63
N GLU A 48 -2.25 21.17 -17.21
CA GLU A 48 -2.93 22.39 -17.61
C GLU A 48 -1.92 23.36 -18.23
N ASN A 49 -2.18 23.72 -19.48
CA ASN A 49 -1.35 24.68 -20.25
C ASN A 49 0.15 24.32 -20.27
N GLY A 50 0.48 23.04 -20.43
CA GLY A 50 1.85 22.55 -20.48
C GLY A 50 2.51 22.31 -19.11
N VAL A 51 1.76 22.44 -18.00
CA VAL A 51 2.27 22.24 -16.65
C VAL A 51 1.46 21.15 -15.95
N VAL A 52 2.14 20.12 -15.42
CA VAL A 52 1.48 19.07 -14.63
C VAL A 52 1.03 19.66 -13.29
N GLN A 53 -0.28 19.58 -13.01
CA GLN A 53 -0.93 20.12 -11.83
C GLN A 53 -1.38 19.04 -10.83
N ALA A 54 -1.63 17.82 -11.34
CA ALA A 54 -1.97 16.69 -10.47
C ALA A 54 -1.37 15.40 -11.02
N MET A 55 -1.10 14.45 -10.12
CA MET A 55 -0.59 13.13 -10.46
C MET A 55 -1.18 12.06 -9.56
N THR A 56 -1.15 10.83 -10.04
CA THR A 56 -1.28 9.61 -9.25
C THR A 56 -0.38 8.53 -9.82
N ALA A 57 0.36 7.85 -8.97
CA ALA A 57 0.99 6.58 -9.32
C ALA A 57 -0.02 5.43 -9.10
N TRP A 58 0.25 4.27 -9.68
CA TRP A 58 -0.52 3.07 -9.38
C TRP A 58 0.36 1.83 -9.39
N PHE A 59 0.00 0.87 -8.55
CA PHE A 59 0.62 -0.45 -8.49
C PHE A 59 -0.29 -1.48 -9.13
N ASP A 60 0.29 -2.35 -9.93
CA ASP A 60 -0.36 -3.55 -10.45
C ASP A 60 -0.53 -4.54 -9.30
N THR A 61 -1.75 -4.99 -9.04
CA THR A 61 -2.08 -5.87 -7.93
C THR A 61 -3.22 -6.79 -8.35
N ASP A 62 -3.47 -7.83 -7.53
CA ASP A 62 -4.66 -8.65 -7.67
C ASP A 62 -5.49 -8.59 -6.38
N LEU A 63 -6.80 -8.47 -6.50
CA LEU A 63 -7.72 -8.76 -5.43
C LEU A 63 -8.03 -10.27 -5.44
N VAL A 64 -7.51 -10.98 -4.47
CA VAL A 64 -7.84 -12.39 -4.22
C VAL A 64 -9.17 -12.43 -3.47
N VAL A 65 -10.21 -12.87 -4.15
CA VAL A 65 -11.57 -12.99 -3.60
C VAL A 65 -11.74 -14.34 -2.86
N SER A 66 -11.12 -15.37 -3.41
CA SER A 66 -11.08 -16.72 -2.86
C SER A 66 -9.90 -17.49 -3.49
N ASP A 67 -9.65 -18.70 -3.04
CA ASP A 67 -8.60 -19.58 -3.59
C ASP A 67 -8.75 -19.85 -5.11
N ARG A 68 -9.92 -19.57 -5.67
CA ARG A 68 -10.24 -19.85 -7.08
C ARG A 68 -10.55 -18.60 -7.90
N GLU A 69 -10.62 -17.44 -7.25
CA GLU A 69 -11.07 -16.21 -7.90
C GLU A 69 -10.13 -15.05 -7.57
N ARG A 70 -9.56 -14.47 -8.63
CA ARG A 70 -8.74 -13.28 -8.57
C ARG A 70 -9.25 -12.24 -9.57
N SER A 71 -9.27 -11.00 -9.16
CA SER A 71 -9.60 -9.86 -10.01
C SER A 71 -8.39 -8.93 -10.09
N LYS A 72 -7.96 -8.61 -11.32
CA LYS A 72 -6.89 -7.64 -11.50
C LYS A 72 -7.31 -6.29 -10.91
N ALA A 73 -6.44 -5.67 -10.12
CA ALA A 73 -6.70 -4.41 -9.44
C ALA A 73 -5.55 -3.43 -9.58
N GLY A 74 -5.87 -2.14 -9.65
CA GLY A 74 -4.90 -1.06 -9.56
C GLY A 74 -4.89 -0.46 -8.15
N TYR A 75 -3.75 -0.41 -7.48
CA TYR A 75 -3.62 0.32 -6.23
C TYR A 75 -3.13 1.74 -6.50
N LEU A 76 -4.03 2.74 -6.37
CA LEU A 76 -3.69 4.16 -6.53
C LEU A 76 -2.84 4.63 -5.35
N TYR A 77 -1.75 5.27 -5.69
CA TYR A 77 -0.72 5.71 -4.77
C TYR A 77 -0.25 7.12 -5.11
N ALA A 78 0.15 7.89 -4.11
CA ALA A 78 0.65 9.25 -4.28
C ALA A 78 -0.30 10.14 -5.11
N VAL A 79 -1.60 10.14 -4.77
CA VAL A 79 -2.58 11.05 -5.37
C VAL A 79 -2.30 12.46 -4.89
N ALA A 80 -1.74 13.30 -5.74
CA ALA A 80 -1.28 14.64 -5.40
C ALA A 80 -1.81 15.71 -6.35
N THR A 81 -2.15 16.87 -5.81
CA THR A 81 -2.50 18.08 -6.57
C THR A 81 -1.69 19.26 -6.03
N HIS A 82 -1.08 20.02 -6.94
CA HIS A 82 -0.33 21.22 -6.57
C HIS A 82 -1.18 22.13 -5.67
N PRO A 83 -0.64 22.71 -4.58
CA PRO A 83 -1.41 23.54 -3.66
C PRO A 83 -2.23 24.64 -4.34
N ASP A 84 -1.66 25.36 -5.29
CA ASP A 84 -2.32 26.45 -6.02
C ASP A 84 -3.40 25.98 -7.00
N ALA A 85 -3.45 24.69 -7.28
CA ALA A 85 -4.44 24.06 -8.17
C ALA A 85 -5.55 23.31 -7.41
N ARG A 86 -5.48 23.26 -6.07
CA ARG A 86 -6.50 22.63 -5.23
C ARG A 86 -7.86 23.37 -5.33
N GLY A 87 -8.94 22.66 -5.01
CA GLY A 87 -10.30 23.22 -5.06
C GLY A 87 -10.87 23.36 -6.47
N ARG A 88 -10.12 23.00 -7.53
CA ARG A 88 -10.53 23.11 -8.95
C ARG A 88 -11.05 21.80 -9.54
N GLY A 89 -11.20 20.76 -8.71
CA GLY A 89 -11.72 19.44 -9.14
C GLY A 89 -10.70 18.58 -9.90
N PHE A 90 -9.40 18.93 -9.94
CA PHE A 90 -8.39 18.22 -10.73
C PHE A 90 -8.15 16.81 -10.21
N ALA A 91 -8.16 16.59 -8.89
CA ALA A 91 -8.03 15.26 -8.33
C ALA A 91 -9.17 14.34 -8.76
N GLY A 92 -10.43 14.82 -8.72
CA GLY A 92 -11.59 14.05 -9.19
C GLY A 92 -11.51 13.68 -10.68
N GLN A 93 -11.14 14.65 -11.55
CA GLN A 93 -10.94 14.41 -12.97
C GLN A 93 -9.82 13.37 -13.22
N LEU A 94 -8.74 13.43 -12.44
CA LEU A 94 -7.64 12.47 -12.55
C LEU A 94 -8.06 11.08 -12.11
N LEU A 95 -8.87 10.95 -11.05
CA LEU A 95 -9.41 9.66 -10.61
C LEU A 95 -10.35 9.04 -11.65
N GLU A 96 -11.24 9.83 -12.27
CA GLU A 96 -12.12 9.38 -13.36
C GLU A 96 -11.31 8.89 -14.58
N TYR A 97 -10.25 9.63 -14.92
CA TYR A 97 -9.32 9.20 -15.96
C TYR A 97 -8.58 7.92 -15.58
N ALA A 98 -8.12 7.81 -14.32
CA ALA A 98 -7.44 6.62 -13.82
C ALA A 98 -8.35 5.38 -13.89
N ASP A 99 -9.62 5.49 -13.51
CA ASP A 99 -10.60 4.41 -13.65
C ASP A 99 -10.71 3.92 -15.09
N THR A 100 -10.85 4.87 -16.02
CA THR A 100 -10.96 4.56 -17.45
C THR A 100 -9.69 3.90 -17.98
N TYR A 101 -8.53 4.47 -17.67
CA TYR A 101 -7.22 3.96 -18.09
C TYR A 101 -6.95 2.58 -17.53
N LEU A 102 -7.14 2.38 -16.22
CA LEU A 102 -6.90 1.11 -15.55
C LEU A 102 -7.85 0.02 -16.07
N ASN A 103 -9.11 0.36 -16.32
CA ASN A 103 -10.06 -0.61 -16.85
C ASN A 103 -9.78 -0.96 -18.32
N LYS A 104 -9.66 0.06 -19.20
CA LYS A 104 -9.60 -0.13 -20.65
C LYS A 104 -8.22 -0.56 -21.15
N GLU A 105 -7.16 0.07 -20.62
CA GLU A 105 -5.79 -0.14 -21.10
C GLU A 105 -5.05 -1.19 -20.27
N GLN A 106 -5.36 -1.31 -18.98
CA GLN A 106 -4.67 -2.24 -18.08
C GLN A 106 -5.48 -3.48 -17.73
N GLY A 107 -6.78 -3.51 -18.04
CA GLY A 107 -7.68 -4.64 -17.75
C GLY A 107 -8.00 -4.82 -16.27
N CYS A 108 -7.83 -3.78 -15.46
CA CYS A 108 -8.22 -3.82 -14.05
C CYS A 108 -9.74 -3.87 -13.92
N GLN A 109 -10.20 -4.68 -12.99
CA GLN A 109 -11.62 -4.81 -12.61
C GLN A 109 -11.96 -4.01 -11.36
N ALA A 110 -10.94 -3.67 -10.58
CA ALA A 110 -11.08 -2.91 -9.35
C ALA A 110 -9.92 -1.91 -9.18
N VAL A 111 -10.15 -0.92 -8.32
CA VAL A 111 -9.14 0.05 -7.90
C VAL A 111 -9.17 0.16 -6.38
N THR A 112 -8.02 0.18 -5.76
CA THR A 112 -7.86 0.37 -4.31
C THR A 112 -7.06 1.62 -4.02
N THR A 113 -7.22 2.17 -2.82
CA THR A 113 -6.42 3.30 -2.32
C THR A 113 -6.35 3.30 -0.80
N VAL A 114 -5.31 3.93 -0.25
CA VAL A 114 -5.13 4.17 1.18
C VAL A 114 -5.32 5.67 1.43
N PRO A 115 -6.45 6.09 2.03
CA PRO A 115 -6.58 7.46 2.48
C PRO A 115 -5.62 7.74 3.65
N ALA A 116 -4.79 8.78 3.53
CA ALA A 116 -3.81 9.12 4.56
C ALA A 116 -4.44 9.76 5.81
N GLU A 117 -5.67 10.28 5.69
CA GLU A 117 -6.40 10.93 6.79
C GLU A 117 -7.92 10.81 6.60
N GLU A 118 -8.67 11.03 7.67
CA GLU A 118 -10.14 10.89 7.71
C GLU A 118 -10.87 11.74 6.65
N SER A 119 -10.36 12.92 6.34
CA SER A 119 -10.96 13.81 5.32
C SER A 119 -10.93 13.18 3.93
N LEU A 120 -9.90 12.39 3.63
CA LEU A 120 -9.71 11.72 2.34
C LEU A 120 -10.65 10.53 2.16
N HIS A 121 -11.08 9.85 3.23
CA HIS A 121 -12.13 8.82 3.14
C HIS A 121 -13.41 9.39 2.52
N ARG A 122 -13.81 10.60 2.93
CA ARG A 122 -14.97 11.30 2.32
C ARG A 122 -14.74 11.67 0.87
N PHE A 123 -13.53 12.15 0.54
CA PHE A 123 -13.16 12.49 -0.83
C PHE A 123 -13.20 11.26 -1.73
N PHE A 124 -12.56 10.16 -1.36
CA PHE A 124 -12.58 8.92 -2.14
C PHE A 124 -13.99 8.31 -2.18
N GLY A 125 -14.76 8.39 -1.09
CA GLY A 125 -16.15 7.96 -1.05
C GLY A 125 -17.03 8.70 -2.07
N ALA A 126 -16.86 10.03 -2.20
CA ALA A 126 -17.53 10.82 -3.23
C ALA A 126 -17.12 10.45 -4.66
N ASN A 127 -15.95 9.81 -4.84
CA ASN A 127 -15.45 9.28 -6.11
C ASN A 127 -15.73 7.78 -6.30
N GLY A 128 -16.66 7.19 -5.52
CA GLY A 128 -17.16 5.83 -5.69
C GLY A 128 -16.39 4.73 -4.95
N PHE A 129 -15.40 5.08 -4.15
CA PHE A 129 -14.71 4.12 -3.29
C PHE A 129 -15.53 3.80 -2.04
N ARG A 130 -15.40 2.59 -1.52
CA ARG A 130 -16.08 2.13 -0.30
C ARG A 130 -15.08 1.44 0.62
N GLU A 131 -15.31 1.57 1.93
CA GLU A 131 -14.56 0.83 2.94
C GLU A 131 -14.71 -0.69 2.70
N CYS A 132 -13.59 -1.39 2.66
CA CYS A 132 -13.59 -2.81 2.35
C CYS A 132 -12.51 -3.57 3.14
N PHE A 133 -11.36 -2.94 3.40
CA PHE A 133 -10.23 -3.62 4.01
C PHE A 133 -10.11 -3.23 5.47
N THR A 134 -9.84 -4.23 6.30
CA THR A 134 -9.65 -4.05 7.74
C THR A 134 -8.35 -4.70 8.20
N HIS A 135 -7.83 -4.19 9.31
CA HIS A 135 -6.71 -4.77 10.03
C HIS A 135 -6.82 -4.44 11.52
N ASP A 136 -6.09 -5.16 12.33
CA ASP A 136 -5.79 -4.74 13.68
C ASP A 136 -4.50 -3.91 13.65
N HIS A 137 -4.52 -2.71 14.26
CA HIS A 137 -3.39 -1.81 14.40
C HIS A 137 -3.12 -1.57 15.88
N CYS A 138 -2.08 -2.17 16.39
CA CYS A 138 -1.79 -2.23 17.81
C CYS A 138 -0.44 -1.61 18.15
N LYS A 139 -0.39 -0.90 19.26
CA LYS A 139 0.85 -0.40 19.85
C LYS A 139 1.46 -1.45 20.76
N TRP A 140 2.80 -1.57 20.75
CA TRP A 140 3.51 -2.28 21.80
C TRP A 140 4.46 -1.35 22.52
N THR A 141 4.63 -1.59 23.81
CA THR A 141 5.60 -0.91 24.69
C THR A 141 6.01 -1.85 25.79
N GLY A 142 7.27 -1.83 26.21
CA GLY A 142 7.69 -2.43 27.46
C GLY A 142 7.90 -3.95 27.39
N ASP A 143 7.24 -4.71 28.18
CA ASP A 143 7.50 -6.11 28.58
C ASP A 143 7.75 -7.13 27.45
N LEU A 144 8.78 -6.87 26.66
CA LEU A 144 9.25 -7.78 25.62
C LEU A 144 10.01 -8.95 26.27
N LYS A 145 9.85 -10.13 25.72
CA LYS A 145 10.47 -11.36 26.21
C LYS A 145 11.43 -11.93 25.16
N PRO A 146 12.63 -11.32 24.96
CA PRO A 146 13.58 -11.86 24.01
C PRO A 146 13.91 -13.30 24.35
N GLN A 147 13.78 -14.18 23.37
CA GLN A 147 14.11 -15.59 23.52
C GLN A 147 15.48 -15.85 22.88
N PRO A 148 16.47 -16.36 23.65
CA PRO A 148 17.79 -16.71 23.10
C PRO A 148 17.64 -17.68 21.91
N GLY A 149 18.39 -17.42 20.85
CA GLY A 149 18.42 -18.28 19.66
C GLY A 149 17.36 -17.96 18.61
N LEU A 150 16.39 -17.08 18.87
CA LEU A 150 15.52 -16.53 17.85
C LEU A 150 16.18 -15.35 17.14
N SER A 151 16.10 -15.34 15.81
CA SER A 151 16.61 -14.25 14.98
C SER A 151 15.73 -14.05 13.75
N LEU A 152 15.72 -12.82 13.26
CA LEU A 152 15.08 -12.46 12.00
C LEU A 152 15.95 -12.93 10.84
N GLU A 153 15.37 -13.71 9.94
CA GLU A 153 16.00 -14.09 8.67
C GLU A 153 15.50 -13.15 7.58
N PRO A 154 16.40 -12.38 6.92
CA PRO A 154 15.99 -11.53 5.80
C PRO A 154 15.45 -12.36 4.65
N LEU A 155 14.35 -11.91 4.04
CA LEU A 155 13.74 -12.54 2.88
C LEU A 155 13.92 -11.68 1.62
N SER A 156 14.06 -12.37 0.48
CA SER A 156 13.87 -11.72 -0.82
C SER A 156 12.38 -11.35 -1.04
N PRO A 157 12.08 -10.31 -1.84
CA PRO A 157 10.69 -9.95 -2.19
C PRO A 157 9.88 -11.13 -2.74
N ALA A 158 10.47 -11.93 -3.63
CA ALA A 158 9.82 -13.12 -4.20
C ALA A 158 9.46 -14.16 -3.12
N ARG A 159 10.37 -14.46 -2.19
CA ARG A 159 10.12 -15.44 -1.14
C ARG A 159 9.09 -14.92 -0.13
N TYR A 160 9.19 -13.63 0.21
CA TYR A 160 8.19 -12.98 1.06
C TYR A 160 6.79 -13.08 0.45
N GLY A 161 6.64 -12.72 -0.83
CA GLY A 161 5.36 -12.80 -1.54
C GLY A 161 4.80 -14.22 -1.57
N GLN A 162 5.62 -15.23 -1.87
CA GLN A 162 5.18 -16.62 -1.86
C GLN A 162 4.64 -17.03 -0.48
N MET A 163 5.38 -16.76 0.59
CA MET A 163 4.97 -17.14 1.95
C MET A 163 3.73 -16.36 2.39
N ARG A 164 3.64 -15.08 2.00
CA ARG A 164 2.47 -14.24 2.28
C ARG A 164 1.19 -14.83 1.70
N GLU A 165 1.22 -15.25 0.43
CA GLU A 165 0.06 -15.88 -0.22
C GLU A 165 -0.33 -17.21 0.46
N GLU A 166 0.68 -18.01 0.87
CA GLU A 166 0.44 -19.25 1.61
C GLU A 166 -0.24 -18.98 2.97
N MET A 167 0.20 -17.93 3.69
CA MET A 167 -0.37 -17.56 5.00
C MET A 167 -1.73 -16.89 4.93
N LEU A 168 -2.06 -16.24 3.81
CA LEU A 168 -3.34 -15.58 3.57
C LEU A 168 -4.35 -16.48 2.85
N ALA A 169 -4.04 -17.74 2.60
CA ALA A 169 -4.97 -18.68 1.96
C ALA A 169 -6.33 -18.70 2.68
N GLY A 170 -7.41 -18.58 1.90
CA GLY A 170 -8.78 -18.52 2.42
C GLY A 170 -9.23 -17.15 2.96
N ILE A 171 -8.34 -16.16 3.01
CA ILE A 171 -8.67 -14.79 3.40
C ILE A 171 -8.73 -13.92 2.13
N PRO A 172 -9.82 -13.19 1.84
CA PRO A 172 -9.81 -12.20 0.78
C PRO A 172 -8.74 -11.13 1.04
N HIS A 173 -7.85 -10.90 0.07
CA HIS A 173 -6.71 -9.99 0.28
C HIS A 173 -6.18 -9.41 -1.03
N ILE A 174 -5.33 -8.38 -0.92
CA ILE A 174 -4.55 -7.87 -2.05
C ILE A 174 -3.24 -8.66 -2.15
N ALA A 175 -3.03 -9.28 -3.31
CA ALA A 175 -1.78 -9.91 -3.70
C ALA A 175 -0.89 -8.89 -4.44
N TYR A 176 0.39 -8.85 -4.08
CA TYR A 176 1.38 -7.94 -4.66
C TYR A 176 2.34 -8.70 -5.57
N PRO A 177 2.61 -8.21 -6.79
CA PRO A 177 3.67 -8.76 -7.63
C PRO A 177 5.05 -8.46 -7.05
N GLU A 178 6.04 -9.21 -7.50
CA GLU A 178 7.41 -9.11 -6.96
C GLU A 178 8.01 -7.71 -7.08
N ASP A 179 7.72 -6.96 -8.15
CA ASP A 179 8.25 -5.61 -8.33
C ASP A 179 7.66 -4.60 -7.33
N ALA A 180 6.38 -4.74 -6.96
CA ALA A 180 5.77 -3.96 -5.88
C ALA A 180 6.40 -4.31 -4.52
N LEU A 181 6.61 -5.61 -4.25
CA LEU A 181 7.30 -6.05 -3.03
C LEU A 181 8.76 -5.61 -2.99
N ARG A 182 9.42 -5.51 -4.14
CA ARG A 182 10.79 -4.97 -4.25
C ARG A 182 10.82 -3.48 -3.91
N TYR A 183 9.82 -2.71 -4.37
CA TYR A 183 9.65 -1.31 -3.94
C TYR A 183 9.49 -1.22 -2.42
N GLN A 184 8.58 -2.01 -1.83
CA GLN A 184 8.36 -2.04 -0.38
C GLN A 184 9.63 -2.43 0.39
N ALA A 185 10.36 -3.43 -0.08
CA ALA A 185 11.64 -3.82 0.53
C ALA A 185 12.65 -2.67 0.51
N GLY A 186 12.68 -1.89 -0.57
CA GLY A 186 13.54 -0.71 -0.68
C GLY A 186 13.16 0.40 0.31
N CYS A 187 11.85 0.63 0.55
CA CYS A 187 11.36 1.55 1.59
C CYS A 187 11.78 1.09 2.98
N CYS A 188 11.58 -0.19 3.30
CA CYS A 188 12.03 -0.78 4.56
C CYS A 188 13.54 -0.60 4.78
N GLN A 189 14.36 -0.91 3.76
CA GLN A 189 15.81 -0.76 3.85
C GLN A 189 16.26 0.69 4.06
N ALA A 190 15.59 1.63 3.42
CA ALA A 190 15.89 3.06 3.58
C ALA A 190 15.67 3.56 5.02
N SER A 191 14.77 2.92 5.75
CA SER A 191 14.44 3.24 7.15
C SER A 191 15.07 2.29 8.18
N GLY A 192 15.95 1.37 7.74
CA GLY A 192 16.61 0.41 8.63
C GLY A 192 15.78 -0.83 8.98
N GLY A 193 14.68 -1.06 8.26
CA GLY A 193 13.83 -2.24 8.38
C GLY A 193 14.08 -3.29 7.28
N GLY A 194 13.08 -4.12 7.00
CA GLY A 194 13.18 -5.17 5.99
C GLY A 194 11.96 -6.08 5.93
N LEU A 195 12.09 -7.08 5.04
CA LEU A 195 11.19 -8.24 4.95
C LEU A 195 11.84 -9.41 5.67
N PHE A 196 11.16 -10.01 6.64
CA PHE A 196 11.76 -11.00 7.52
C PHE A 196 10.88 -12.23 7.73
N LEU A 197 11.56 -13.34 8.00
CA LEU A 197 10.99 -14.56 8.56
C LEU A 197 11.54 -14.76 9.97
N LEU A 198 10.66 -15.01 10.93
CA LEU A 198 11.01 -15.53 12.23
C LEU A 198 10.68 -17.02 12.27
N LYS A 199 11.72 -17.86 12.40
CA LYS A 199 11.58 -19.31 12.48
C LYS A 199 11.13 -19.73 13.88
N MET A 200 9.85 -19.96 14.00
CA MET A 200 9.19 -20.56 15.16
C MET A 200 8.53 -21.88 14.73
N PRO A 201 7.96 -22.71 15.64
CA PRO A 201 7.20 -23.90 15.24
C PRO A 201 6.14 -23.59 14.18
N LYS A 202 5.44 -22.45 14.31
CA LYS A 202 4.65 -21.81 13.27
C LYS A 202 5.43 -20.59 12.76
N PRO A 203 5.81 -20.53 11.51
CA PRO A 203 6.61 -19.41 10.99
C PRO A 203 5.84 -18.09 11.06
N VAL A 204 6.56 -17.01 11.37
CA VAL A 204 6.00 -15.65 11.43
C VAL A 204 6.67 -14.78 10.37
N LEU A 205 5.86 -14.10 9.57
CA LEU A 205 6.31 -13.21 8.51
C LEU A 205 6.15 -11.75 8.93
N LEU A 206 7.19 -10.94 8.71
CA LEU A 206 7.19 -9.53 9.08
C LEU A 206 7.66 -8.65 7.93
N CYS A 207 6.97 -7.51 7.76
CA CYS A 207 7.46 -6.36 7.01
C CYS A 207 7.59 -5.18 7.98
N ALA A 208 8.79 -4.66 8.18
CA ALA A 208 9.05 -3.64 9.18
C ALA A 208 9.80 -2.43 8.61
N GLU A 209 9.43 -1.23 9.07
CA GLU A 209 10.05 0.06 8.75
C GLU A 209 10.40 0.82 10.03
N GLY A 210 11.58 1.45 10.04
CA GLY A 210 11.95 2.38 11.10
C GLY A 210 11.18 3.69 10.97
N MET A 211 10.69 4.20 12.09
CA MET A 211 10.06 5.51 12.17
C MET A 211 11.10 6.55 12.58
N GLY A 212 10.96 7.77 12.08
CA GLY A 212 11.92 8.86 12.35
C GLY A 212 12.09 9.24 13.83
N ASP A 213 11.17 8.80 14.68
CA ASP A 213 11.20 9.02 16.15
C ASP A 213 11.89 7.89 16.93
N GLY A 214 12.52 6.93 16.25
CA GLY A 214 13.19 5.78 16.85
C GLY A 214 12.28 4.62 17.21
N THR A 215 10.99 4.69 16.87
CA THR A 215 10.06 3.55 16.96
C THR A 215 10.09 2.72 15.68
N LEU A 216 9.39 1.58 15.67
CA LEU A 216 9.28 0.70 14.52
C LEU A 216 7.81 0.51 14.13
N LEU A 217 7.52 0.53 12.85
CA LEU A 217 6.25 0.09 12.30
C LEU A 217 6.42 -1.29 11.65
N VAL A 218 5.82 -2.31 12.25
CA VAL A 218 5.62 -3.60 11.58
C VAL A 218 4.37 -3.47 10.72
N LYS A 219 4.56 -3.10 9.45
CA LYS A 219 3.48 -2.86 8.48
C LYS A 219 2.63 -4.10 8.22
N GLU A 220 3.25 -5.28 8.36
CA GLU A 220 2.56 -6.55 8.22
C GLU A 220 3.19 -7.58 9.16
N LEU A 221 2.35 -8.22 9.96
CA LEU A 221 2.71 -9.32 10.86
C LEU A 221 1.74 -10.48 10.60
N LEU A 222 2.24 -11.58 10.03
CA LEU A 222 1.43 -12.76 9.70
C LEU A 222 1.90 -13.99 10.45
N GLY A 223 0.98 -14.87 10.81
CA GLY A 223 1.26 -16.14 11.47
C GLY A 223 1.43 -16.07 13.00
N ALA A 224 1.40 -14.88 13.60
CA ALA A 224 1.54 -14.68 15.03
C ALA A 224 0.24 -14.97 15.79
N GLU A 225 0.33 -15.70 16.89
CA GLU A 225 -0.73 -15.80 17.90
C GLU A 225 -0.52 -14.73 18.97
N LYS A 226 -1.60 -14.29 19.61
CA LYS A 226 -1.56 -13.18 20.57
C LYS A 226 -0.59 -13.42 21.73
N GLU A 227 -0.51 -14.63 22.18
CA GLU A 227 0.36 -15.07 23.30
C GLU A 227 1.84 -15.06 22.93
N GLU A 228 2.17 -15.14 21.64
CA GLU A 228 3.54 -15.17 21.13
C GLU A 228 4.10 -13.76 20.88
N LEU A 229 3.23 -12.74 20.82
CA LEU A 229 3.61 -11.35 20.49
C LEU A 229 4.77 -10.81 21.35
N PRO A 230 4.83 -11.01 22.71
CA PRO A 230 5.95 -10.51 23.50
C PRO A 230 7.30 -11.11 23.10
N VAL A 231 7.32 -12.35 22.64
CA VAL A 231 8.51 -13.05 22.14
C VAL A 231 8.89 -12.55 20.75
N ILE A 232 7.90 -12.47 19.84
CA ILE A 232 8.09 -12.02 18.45
C ILE A 232 8.61 -10.58 18.42
N LEU A 233 7.96 -9.69 19.14
CA LEU A 233 8.35 -8.28 19.20
C LEU A 233 9.67 -8.08 19.95
N GLY A 234 10.02 -8.98 20.87
CA GLY A 234 11.28 -8.98 21.60
C GLY A 234 12.51 -9.31 20.74
N VAL A 235 12.33 -9.82 19.52
CA VAL A 235 13.43 -10.06 18.56
C VAL A 235 13.74 -8.80 17.73
N LEU A 236 12.83 -7.82 17.71
CA LEU A 236 13.00 -6.56 16.99
C LEU A 236 14.01 -5.64 17.70
N PRO A 237 14.75 -4.81 16.96
CA PRO A 237 15.77 -3.93 17.54
C PRO A 237 15.22 -2.79 18.40
N ASN A 238 13.92 -2.51 18.29
CA ASN A 238 13.25 -1.40 18.97
C ASN A 238 12.39 -1.88 20.12
N PHE A 239 12.35 -1.13 21.21
CA PHE A 239 11.57 -1.46 22.42
C PHE A 239 10.10 -1.04 22.34
N SER A 240 9.72 -0.29 21.31
CA SER A 240 8.35 0.18 21.12
C SER A 240 8.03 0.41 19.65
N GLY A 241 6.76 0.39 19.34
CA GLY A 241 6.30 0.66 17.99
C GLY A 241 4.84 0.27 17.77
N TRP A 242 4.52 0.06 16.51
CA TRP A 242 3.20 -0.33 16.04
C TRP A 242 3.30 -1.57 15.17
N TYR A 243 2.29 -2.45 15.23
CA TYR A 243 2.18 -3.56 14.30
C TYR A 243 0.77 -3.65 13.72
N ARG A 244 0.69 -4.14 12.48
CA ARG A 244 -0.56 -4.44 11.77
C ARG A 244 -0.63 -5.94 11.49
N THR A 245 -1.82 -6.51 11.68
CA THR A 245 -2.09 -7.94 11.43
C THR A 245 -3.51 -8.09 10.85
N PRO A 246 -3.84 -9.17 10.13
CA PRO A 246 -5.22 -9.43 9.74
C PRO A 246 -6.17 -9.34 10.93
N GLY A 247 -7.25 -8.57 10.77
CA GLY A 247 -8.19 -8.29 11.85
C GLY A 247 -9.33 -7.38 11.39
N ASN A 248 -10.12 -6.89 12.34
CA ASN A 248 -11.32 -6.11 12.04
C ASN A 248 -11.51 -4.87 12.93
N MET A 249 -10.47 -4.44 13.65
CA MET A 249 -10.56 -3.30 14.57
C MET A 249 -10.66 -1.95 13.88
N GLY A 250 -10.18 -1.82 12.63
CA GLY A 250 -10.22 -0.56 11.92
C GLY A 250 -10.32 -0.72 10.41
N HIS A 251 -11.10 0.17 9.79
CA HIS A 251 -11.06 0.36 8.34
C HIS A 251 -9.84 1.21 7.99
N PHE A 252 -9.13 0.82 6.94
CA PHE A 252 -7.92 1.53 6.55
C PHE A 252 -7.84 1.79 5.04
N TRP A 253 -8.37 0.88 4.19
CA TRP A 253 -8.31 0.98 2.74
C TRP A 253 -9.70 0.90 2.11
N MET A 254 -9.79 1.52 0.95
CA MET A 254 -11.01 1.58 0.18
C MET A 254 -10.87 0.85 -1.15
N LEU A 255 -11.98 0.30 -1.62
CA LEU A 255 -12.14 -0.41 -2.88
C LEU A 255 -13.18 0.28 -3.75
N LYS A 256 -12.92 0.34 -5.04
CA LYS A 256 -13.91 0.68 -6.08
C LYS A 256 -13.88 -0.40 -7.17
N TRP A 257 -15.00 -1.05 -7.41
CA TRP A 257 -15.17 -1.89 -8.58
C TRP A 257 -15.42 -1.01 -9.81
N LEU A 258 -14.80 -1.38 -10.94
CA LEU A 258 -14.93 -0.65 -12.21
C LEU A 258 -16.07 -1.20 -13.09
N SER A 259 -16.88 -2.10 -12.56
CA SER A 259 -18.08 -2.66 -13.16
C SER A 259 -19.17 -2.78 -12.10
N ASP A 260 -20.39 -2.39 -12.45
CA ASP A 260 -21.56 -2.47 -11.57
C ASP A 260 -21.90 -3.92 -11.20
N ASP A 261 -21.75 -4.85 -12.13
CA ASP A 261 -22.02 -6.27 -11.88
C ASP A 261 -21.09 -6.84 -10.80
N LEU A 262 -19.79 -6.50 -10.87
CA LEU A 262 -18.81 -6.91 -9.87
C LEU A 262 -19.08 -6.24 -8.52
N ALA A 263 -19.44 -4.95 -8.54
CA ALA A 263 -19.79 -4.21 -7.33
C ALA A 263 -21.02 -4.79 -6.61
N GLN A 264 -22.04 -5.23 -7.37
CA GLN A 264 -23.24 -5.88 -6.84
C GLN A 264 -22.96 -7.29 -6.35
N GLY A 265 -22.09 -8.05 -7.03
CA GLY A 265 -21.66 -9.38 -6.65
C GLY A 265 -20.77 -9.42 -5.40
N TRP A 266 -20.09 -8.32 -5.07
CA TRP A 266 -19.20 -8.27 -3.93
C TRP A 266 -19.96 -8.19 -2.60
N ASN A 267 -19.60 -9.05 -1.67
CA ASN A 267 -20.17 -9.02 -0.33
C ASN A 267 -19.49 -7.95 0.55
N TRP A 268 -20.03 -6.76 0.56
CA TRP A 268 -19.53 -5.61 1.32
C TRP A 268 -19.60 -5.77 2.86
N THR A 269 -20.21 -6.84 3.37
CA THR A 269 -20.18 -7.16 4.81
C THR A 269 -18.98 -8.01 5.20
N LYS A 270 -18.30 -8.60 4.23
CA LYS A 270 -17.02 -9.28 4.44
C LYS A 270 -15.89 -8.28 4.28
N THR A 271 -14.94 -8.35 5.19
CA THR A 271 -13.73 -7.57 5.10
C THR A 271 -12.66 -8.34 4.33
N ALA A 272 -11.81 -7.62 3.63
CA ALA A 272 -10.62 -8.15 3.00
C ALA A 272 -9.36 -7.58 3.70
N TYR A 273 -8.21 -8.19 3.46
CA TYR A 273 -6.93 -7.76 4.01
C TYR A 273 -6.03 -7.19 2.92
N MET A 274 -5.56 -5.98 3.09
CA MET A 274 -4.59 -5.40 2.18
C MET A 274 -3.15 -5.56 2.68
N GLY A 275 -2.93 -5.38 3.97
CA GLY A 275 -1.64 -5.54 4.65
C GLY A 275 -0.69 -4.40 4.35
N LEU A 276 0.15 -4.58 3.35
CA LEU A 276 1.15 -3.60 2.94
C LEU A 276 0.49 -2.37 2.28
N GLY A 277 0.18 -1.35 3.06
CA GLY A 277 0.03 -0.01 2.54
C GLY A 277 1.42 0.57 2.30
N PHE A 278 1.68 1.15 1.16
CA PHE A 278 2.97 1.80 0.90
C PHE A 278 2.98 3.24 1.47
N ASP A 279 2.35 3.36 2.65
CA ASP A 279 2.21 4.59 3.45
C ASP A 279 3.39 4.84 4.37
#